data_9a5b5bd269d2b005a9980ef9c6392545
#
_entry.id   9a5b5bd269d2b005a9980ef9c6392545
#
_cell.length_a   1.000
_cell.length_b   1.000
_cell.length_c   1.000
_cell.angle_alpha   90.00
_cell.angle_beta   90.00
_cell.angle_gamma   90.00
#
_symmetry.space_group_name_H-M   'P 1'
#
loop_
_entity.id
_entity.type
_entity.pdbx_description
1 polymer ?
#
loop_
_entity_poly.entity_id
_entity_poly.type
_entity_poly.pdbx_seq_one_letter_code
_entity_poly.pdbx_strand_id
1 'polypeptide(L)'
;IKEILIGRGLVYKYVENPSEVAAKYLVRNYVVGWFQGRMEAGSRALGNRSILMSPLKAENKNILNHKIKFREHFRPFAPAVIIEKMHDYFVNPREEGFMTCSFDVVQEKRESIPAVVHVDGTARPQMVSREANPRFYDLIRGFGELTGEYVVLNTSFNVKGEPIVQHP
;
A
#
# COMPACT_ATOMS: atom_id res chain seq x y z
N ILE A 1 -21.05 -4.68 0.20
CA ILE A 1 -20.45 -4.19 1.45
C ILE A 1 -21.50 -3.58 2.36
N LYS A 2 -22.25 -2.55 1.92
CA LYS A 2 -23.25 -1.84 2.75
C LYS A 2 -24.24 -2.81 3.42
N GLU A 3 -24.84 -3.72 2.67
CA GLU A 3 -25.82 -4.71 3.16
C GLU A 3 -25.21 -5.62 4.25
N ILE A 4 -23.94 -6.04 4.07
CA ILE A 4 -23.23 -6.87 5.05
C ILE A 4 -22.99 -6.09 6.34
N LEU A 5 -22.56 -4.82 6.24
CA LEU A 5 -22.35 -3.96 7.41
C LEU A 5 -23.63 -3.75 8.20
N ILE A 6 -24.74 -3.50 7.50
CA ILE A 6 -26.07 -3.37 8.11
C ILE A 6 -26.50 -4.66 8.77
N GLY A 7 -26.40 -5.79 8.06
CA GLY A 7 -26.80 -7.10 8.58
C GLY A 7 -25.99 -7.56 9.82
N ARG A 8 -24.80 -7.03 10.02
CA ARG A 8 -23.95 -7.29 11.18
C ARG A 8 -24.01 -6.20 12.27
N GLY A 9 -24.86 -5.18 12.12
CA GLY A 9 -24.98 -4.09 13.07
C GLY A 9 -23.74 -3.20 13.19
N LEU A 10 -22.88 -3.18 12.18
CA LEU A 10 -21.65 -2.40 12.21
C LEU A 10 -21.91 -0.94 11.86
N VAL A 11 -21.31 -0.03 12.63
CA VAL A 11 -21.36 1.41 12.36
C VAL A 11 -20.47 1.71 11.17
N TYR A 12 -21.03 2.37 10.17
CA TYR A 12 -20.28 2.80 8.98
C TYR A 12 -20.65 4.23 8.59
N LYS A 13 -19.75 4.87 7.84
CA LYS A 13 -19.96 6.18 7.25
C LYS A 13 -19.80 6.07 5.74
N TYR A 14 -20.79 6.57 5.00
CA TYR A 14 -20.66 6.73 3.55
C TYR A 14 -19.77 7.94 3.24
N VAL A 15 -18.86 7.78 2.28
CA VAL A 15 -18.01 8.84 1.75
C VAL A 15 -18.00 8.78 0.22
N GLU A 16 -18.08 9.93 -0.44
CA GLU A 16 -18.11 10.01 -1.91
C GLU A 16 -16.74 9.64 -2.51
N ASN A 17 -15.67 10.14 -1.90
CA ASN A 17 -14.29 9.89 -2.35
C ASN A 17 -13.48 9.13 -1.29
N PRO A 18 -13.57 7.78 -1.27
CA PRO A 18 -12.82 6.98 -0.30
C PRO A 18 -11.29 7.06 -0.49
N SER A 19 -10.80 7.30 -1.71
CA SER A 19 -9.37 7.45 -2.00
C SER A 19 -8.78 8.65 -1.28
N GLU A 20 -9.45 9.80 -1.35
CA GLU A 20 -9.03 11.03 -0.65
C GLU A 20 -9.06 10.85 0.88
N VAL A 21 -10.11 10.23 1.40
CA VAL A 21 -10.24 9.97 2.85
C VAL A 21 -9.13 9.06 3.33
N ALA A 22 -8.85 7.97 2.59
CA ALA A 22 -7.77 7.05 2.92
C ALA A 22 -6.40 7.74 2.87
N ALA A 23 -6.12 8.56 1.86
CA ALA A 23 -4.89 9.36 1.78
C ALA A 23 -4.69 10.23 3.02
N LYS A 24 -5.73 10.94 3.47
CA LYS A 24 -5.69 11.77 4.69
C LYS A 24 -5.40 10.95 5.96
N TYR A 25 -5.92 9.73 6.07
CA TYR A 25 -5.58 8.82 7.18
C TYR A 25 -4.12 8.36 7.12
N LEU A 26 -3.62 8.01 5.93
CA LEU A 26 -2.22 7.61 5.74
C LEU A 26 -1.25 8.74 6.11
N VAL A 27 -1.55 9.99 5.73
CA VAL A 27 -0.76 11.18 6.14
C VAL A 27 -0.68 11.31 7.67
N ARG A 28 -1.76 11.00 8.36
CA ARG A 28 -1.82 10.98 9.85
C ARG A 28 -1.19 9.72 10.45
N ASN A 29 -0.54 8.91 9.63
CA ASN A 29 0.15 7.68 10.04
C ASN A 29 -0.76 6.56 10.57
N TYR A 30 -2.03 6.52 10.15
CA TYR A 30 -2.94 5.41 10.44
C TYR A 30 -2.66 4.22 9.52
N VAL A 31 -2.96 3.03 10.02
CA VAL A 31 -3.07 1.82 9.20
C VAL A 31 -4.46 1.79 8.57
N VAL A 32 -4.52 1.60 7.26
CA VAL A 32 -5.78 1.58 6.49
C VAL A 32 -5.99 0.20 5.89
N GLY A 33 -7.10 -0.46 6.23
CA GLY A 33 -7.60 -1.62 5.50
C GLY A 33 -8.31 -1.15 4.23
N TRP A 34 -7.77 -1.52 3.06
CA TRP A 34 -8.30 -1.13 1.76
C TRP A 34 -8.93 -2.33 1.05
N PHE A 35 -10.25 -2.25 0.87
CA PHE A 35 -11.04 -3.31 0.26
C PHE A 35 -11.90 -2.74 -0.87
N GLN A 36 -11.66 -3.17 -2.11
CA GLN A 36 -12.42 -2.72 -3.28
C GLN A 36 -12.49 -3.79 -4.37
N GLY A 37 -13.47 -3.69 -5.24
CA GLY A 37 -13.56 -4.47 -6.47
C GLY A 37 -13.41 -5.98 -6.28
N ARG A 38 -12.91 -6.65 -7.32
CA ARG A 38 -12.60 -8.09 -7.32
C ARG A 38 -11.25 -8.32 -6.65
N MET A 39 -11.13 -9.46 -5.94
CA MET A 39 -9.86 -9.89 -5.35
C MET A 39 -8.83 -10.18 -6.44
N GLU A 40 -7.57 -9.94 -6.12
CA GLU A 40 -6.46 -10.31 -6.98
C GLU A 40 -6.36 -11.83 -7.17
N ALA A 41 -6.03 -12.27 -8.38
CA ALA A 41 -5.70 -13.66 -8.67
C ALA A 41 -4.20 -13.87 -8.38
N GLY A 42 -3.86 -14.38 -7.21
CA GLY A 42 -2.47 -14.62 -6.83
C GLY A 42 -2.15 -14.30 -5.37
N SER A 43 -0.86 -14.40 -5.02
CA SER A 43 -0.38 -14.28 -3.64
C SER A 43 -0.09 -12.83 -3.20
N ARG A 44 -0.27 -11.86 -4.08
CA ARG A 44 0.04 -10.45 -3.81
C ARG A 44 -1.23 -9.60 -3.77
N ALA A 45 -1.32 -8.72 -2.78
CA ALA A 45 -2.30 -7.65 -2.78
C ALA A 45 -1.81 -6.49 -3.65
N LEU A 46 -2.60 -6.11 -4.61
CA LEU A 46 -2.27 -5.10 -5.62
C LEU A 46 -3.25 -3.92 -5.59
N GLY A 47 -3.76 -3.60 -4.40
CA GLY A 47 -4.65 -2.46 -4.20
C GLY A 47 -6.15 -2.80 -4.19
N ASN A 48 -6.54 -4.09 -4.12
CA ASN A 48 -7.94 -4.50 -3.95
C ASN A 48 -8.21 -5.16 -2.59
N ARG A 49 -7.21 -5.88 -2.06
CA ARG A 49 -7.23 -6.49 -0.72
C ARG A 49 -5.92 -6.14 0.00
N SER A 50 -5.78 -4.90 0.39
CA SER A 50 -4.54 -4.33 0.88
C SER A 50 -4.67 -3.78 2.30
N ILE A 51 -3.60 -3.92 3.06
CA ILE A 51 -3.35 -3.09 4.23
C ILE A 51 -2.30 -2.06 3.81
N LEU A 52 -2.62 -0.80 4.01
CA LEU A 52 -1.81 0.34 3.59
C LEU A 52 -1.30 1.12 4.80
N MET A 53 -0.13 1.70 4.67
CA MET A 53 0.44 2.61 5.65
C MET A 53 1.37 3.64 4.97
N SER A 54 1.66 4.74 5.65
CA SER A 54 2.65 5.71 5.21
C SER A 54 4.05 5.07 5.17
N PRO A 55 4.84 5.25 4.10
CA PRO A 55 6.21 4.75 4.02
C PRO A 55 7.24 5.69 4.65
N LEU A 56 6.82 6.91 5.08
CA LEU A 56 7.69 8.01 5.46
C LEU A 56 8.45 7.81 6.78
N LYS A 57 8.03 6.86 7.60
CA LYS A 57 8.64 6.58 8.91
C LYS A 57 9.13 5.15 8.98
N ALA A 58 10.39 4.95 9.33
CA ALA A 58 11.01 3.61 9.43
C ALA A 58 10.28 2.69 10.42
N GLU A 59 9.76 3.25 11.52
CA GLU A 59 9.01 2.50 12.53
C GLU A 59 7.71 1.88 12.03
N ASN A 60 7.13 2.39 10.93
CA ASN A 60 5.88 1.87 10.37
C ASN A 60 6.00 0.41 9.92
N LYS A 61 7.18 0.02 9.43
CA LYS A 61 7.50 -1.38 9.14
C LYS A 61 7.37 -2.26 10.41
N ASN A 62 7.89 -1.78 11.53
CA ASN A 62 7.83 -2.52 12.80
C ASN A 62 6.40 -2.56 13.36
N ILE A 63 5.66 -1.46 13.27
CA ILE A 63 4.24 -1.40 13.69
C ILE A 63 3.42 -2.45 12.94
N LEU A 64 3.53 -2.52 11.61
CA LEU A 64 2.80 -3.49 10.82
C LEU A 64 3.24 -4.94 11.09
N ASN A 65 4.54 -5.20 11.17
CA ASN A 65 5.04 -6.55 11.44
C ASN A 65 4.60 -7.05 12.82
N HIS A 66 4.66 -6.18 13.83
CA HIS A 66 4.38 -6.57 15.21
C HIS A 66 2.87 -6.61 15.53
N LYS A 67 2.12 -5.54 15.16
CA LYS A 67 0.72 -5.36 15.58
C LYS A 67 -0.30 -6.00 14.64
N ILE A 68 0.03 -6.18 13.37
CA ILE A 68 -0.91 -6.64 12.34
C ILE A 68 -0.51 -8.00 11.77
N LYS A 69 0.76 -8.14 11.39
CA LYS A 69 1.25 -9.35 10.72
C LYS A 69 1.76 -10.42 11.68
N PHE A 70 2.04 -10.08 12.94
CA PHE A 70 2.56 -11.00 13.96
C PHE A 70 3.73 -11.86 13.43
N ARG A 71 4.70 -11.19 12.80
CA ARG A 71 5.85 -11.82 12.14
C ARG A 71 7.15 -11.07 12.46
N GLU A 72 8.26 -11.62 12.02
CA GLU A 72 9.59 -11.11 12.28
C GLU A 72 9.76 -9.66 11.75
N HIS A 73 10.40 -8.79 12.53
CA HIS A 73 10.55 -7.36 12.24
C HIS A 73 11.40 -7.06 10.99
N PHE A 74 12.30 -7.99 10.61
CA PHE A 74 13.17 -7.81 9.44
C PHE A 74 12.43 -8.01 8.11
N ARG A 75 11.25 -8.62 8.10
CA ARG A 75 10.51 -8.87 6.84
C ARG A 75 10.11 -7.56 6.18
N PRO A 76 10.43 -7.40 4.89
CA PRO A 76 10.15 -6.17 4.16
C PRO A 76 8.68 -6.04 3.77
N PHE A 77 8.30 -4.83 3.43
CA PHE A 77 7.04 -4.49 2.77
C PHE A 77 7.31 -3.90 1.39
N ALA A 78 6.34 -4.03 0.50
CA ALA A 78 6.42 -3.52 -0.85
C ALA A 78 5.86 -2.09 -0.94
N PRO A 79 6.48 -1.18 -1.70
CA PRO A 79 5.87 0.06 -2.10
C PRO A 79 4.87 -0.15 -3.24
N ALA A 80 3.77 0.63 -3.24
CA ALA A 80 2.96 0.88 -4.42
C ALA A 80 3.17 2.34 -4.82
N VAL A 81 3.56 2.59 -6.08
CA VAL A 81 3.92 3.89 -6.63
C VAL A 81 3.11 4.15 -7.89
N ILE A 82 2.70 5.39 -8.16
CA ILE A 82 2.10 5.72 -9.46
C ILE A 82 3.15 5.61 -10.57
N ILE A 83 2.75 5.05 -11.71
CA ILE A 83 3.68 4.66 -12.78
C ILE A 83 4.49 5.84 -13.31
N GLU A 84 3.90 7.02 -13.40
CA GLU A 84 4.54 8.24 -13.89
C GLU A 84 5.69 8.73 -12.99
N LYS A 85 5.72 8.25 -11.73
CA LYS A 85 6.73 8.61 -10.73
C LYS A 85 7.78 7.52 -10.49
N MET A 86 7.74 6.41 -11.22
CA MET A 86 8.65 5.28 -10.97
C MET A 86 10.13 5.67 -11.07
N HIS A 87 10.49 6.56 -12.01
CA HIS A 87 11.86 7.03 -12.19
C HIS A 87 12.35 7.97 -11.07
N ASP A 88 11.45 8.59 -10.32
CA ASP A 88 11.81 9.40 -9.16
C ASP A 88 12.30 8.53 -7.99
N TYR A 89 11.89 7.26 -7.93
CA TYR A 89 12.16 6.34 -6.82
C TYR A 89 13.12 5.21 -7.14
N PHE A 90 13.20 4.76 -8.41
CA PHE A 90 13.94 3.55 -8.75
C PHE A 90 14.95 3.80 -9.87
N VAL A 91 16.10 3.12 -9.78
CA VAL A 91 17.17 3.18 -10.78
C VAL A 91 16.80 2.26 -11.94
N ASN A 92 16.77 2.83 -13.16
CA ASN A 92 16.43 2.10 -14.39
C ASN A 92 15.18 1.20 -14.28
N PRO A 93 14.05 1.69 -13.75
CA PRO A 93 12.87 0.88 -13.59
C PRO A 93 12.25 0.54 -14.95
N ARG A 94 11.58 -0.60 -14.99
CA ARG A 94 10.62 -0.94 -16.04
C ARG A 94 9.23 -1.06 -15.45
N GLU A 95 8.21 -0.99 -16.26
CA GLU A 95 6.84 -1.18 -15.82
C GLU A 95 6.66 -2.55 -15.12
N GLU A 96 6.24 -2.52 -13.87
CA GLU A 96 6.07 -3.69 -13.01
C GLU A 96 4.82 -3.54 -12.13
N GLY A 97 3.73 -4.15 -12.56
CA GLY A 97 2.43 -4.04 -11.87
C GLY A 97 2.18 -5.12 -10.80
N PHE A 98 3.03 -6.17 -10.72
CA PHE A 98 2.71 -7.40 -9.98
C PHE A 98 3.69 -7.72 -8.84
N MET A 99 4.60 -6.83 -8.52
CA MET A 99 5.62 -7.04 -7.47
C MET A 99 6.52 -8.27 -7.74
N THR A 100 6.90 -8.52 -8.99
CA THR A 100 7.72 -9.67 -9.37
C THR A 100 9.22 -9.35 -9.41
N CYS A 101 9.58 -8.07 -9.59
CA CYS A 101 10.96 -7.61 -9.69
C CYS A 101 11.33 -6.64 -8.56
N SER A 102 12.60 -6.68 -8.15
CA SER A 102 13.20 -5.67 -7.28
C SER A 102 14.04 -4.70 -8.09
N PHE A 103 14.08 -3.44 -7.63
CA PHE A 103 14.89 -2.37 -8.22
C PHE A 103 15.66 -1.66 -7.11
N ASP A 104 16.84 -1.13 -7.43
CA ASP A 104 17.57 -0.24 -6.53
C ASP A 104 16.75 1.04 -6.30
N VAL A 105 16.61 1.43 -5.04
CA VAL A 105 15.99 2.69 -4.69
C VAL A 105 17.01 3.81 -4.86
N VAL A 106 16.61 4.88 -5.54
CA VAL A 106 17.41 6.10 -5.70
C VAL A 106 17.89 6.58 -4.33
N GLN A 107 19.18 6.89 -4.21
CA GLN A 107 19.84 7.14 -2.93
C GLN A 107 19.13 8.22 -2.10
N GLU A 108 18.73 9.31 -2.75
CA GLU A 108 18.06 10.45 -2.12
C GLU A 108 16.66 10.12 -1.61
N LYS A 109 16.04 9.05 -2.15
CA LYS A 109 14.70 8.60 -1.76
C LYS A 109 14.70 7.57 -0.63
N ARG A 110 15.83 6.96 -0.31
CA ARG A 110 15.90 5.94 0.74
C ARG A 110 15.49 6.46 2.12
N GLU A 111 15.83 7.71 2.43
CA GLU A 111 15.45 8.36 3.67
C GLU A 111 14.02 8.90 3.67
N SER A 112 13.45 9.21 2.49
CA SER A 112 12.07 9.69 2.37
C SER A 112 11.04 8.59 2.55
N ILE A 113 11.37 7.33 2.16
CA ILE A 113 10.44 6.19 2.18
C ILE A 113 11.01 4.95 2.92
N PRO A 114 11.61 5.12 4.09
CA PRO A 114 12.43 4.09 4.74
C PRO A 114 11.66 2.83 5.11
N ALA A 115 10.34 2.88 5.29
CA ALA A 115 9.55 1.72 5.66
C ALA A 115 9.41 0.66 4.55
N VAL A 116 9.74 1.01 3.30
CA VAL A 116 9.61 0.13 2.13
C VAL A 116 10.93 -0.13 1.41
N VAL A 117 12.03 0.39 1.95
CA VAL A 117 13.39 0.11 1.47
C VAL A 117 13.93 -1.12 2.20
N HIS A 118 14.49 -2.07 1.45
CA HIS A 118 15.15 -3.25 1.98
C HIS A 118 16.55 -2.89 2.54
N VAL A 119 17.12 -3.79 3.33
CA VAL A 119 18.45 -3.57 3.94
C VAL A 119 19.58 -3.42 2.92
N ASP A 120 19.41 -3.97 1.73
CA ASP A 120 20.34 -3.87 0.61
C ASP A 120 20.12 -2.62 -0.28
N GLY A 121 19.16 -1.75 0.11
CA GLY A 121 18.83 -0.55 -0.65
C GLY A 121 17.90 -0.77 -1.83
N THR A 122 17.36 -1.97 -2.00
CA THR A 122 16.35 -2.28 -3.03
C THR A 122 14.93 -2.13 -2.50
N ALA A 123 13.95 -2.18 -3.41
CA ALA A 123 12.54 -2.38 -3.10
C ALA A 123 11.87 -3.19 -4.21
N ARG A 124 10.74 -3.82 -3.88
CA ARG A 124 9.94 -4.60 -4.83
C ARG A 124 8.60 -3.90 -5.08
N PRO A 125 8.55 -2.91 -5.97
CA PRO A 125 7.39 -2.07 -6.16
C PRO A 125 6.26 -2.75 -6.91
N GLN A 126 5.05 -2.21 -6.69
CA GLN A 126 3.95 -2.25 -7.62
C GLN A 126 3.85 -0.89 -8.29
N MET A 127 3.95 -0.84 -9.61
CA MET A 127 3.70 0.37 -10.39
C MET A 127 2.23 0.40 -10.78
N VAL A 128 1.53 1.42 -10.30
CA VAL A 128 0.07 1.53 -10.42
C VAL A 128 -0.26 2.54 -11.51
N SER A 129 -0.87 2.06 -12.59
CA SER A 129 -1.44 2.94 -13.61
C SER A 129 -2.90 3.28 -13.28
N ARG A 130 -3.34 4.44 -13.70
CA ARG A 130 -4.73 4.87 -13.52
C ARG A 130 -5.72 3.98 -14.27
N GLU A 131 -5.30 3.45 -15.42
CA GLU A 131 -6.11 2.55 -16.24
C GLU A 131 -6.35 1.21 -15.52
N ALA A 132 -5.32 0.62 -14.92
CA ALA A 132 -5.41 -0.68 -14.27
C ALA A 132 -6.19 -0.63 -12.93
N ASN A 133 -5.98 0.42 -12.12
CA ASN A 133 -6.64 0.55 -10.82
C ASN A 133 -6.87 2.03 -10.44
N PRO A 134 -7.92 2.68 -10.99
CA PRO A 134 -8.13 4.12 -10.85
C PRO A 134 -8.28 4.58 -9.39
N ARG A 135 -9.00 3.83 -8.56
CA ARG A 135 -9.21 4.22 -7.15
C ARG A 135 -7.94 4.12 -6.31
N PHE A 136 -7.15 3.08 -6.53
CA PHE A 136 -5.89 2.91 -5.82
C PHE A 136 -4.84 3.92 -6.31
N TYR A 137 -4.81 4.18 -7.61
CA TYR A 137 -4.02 5.26 -8.19
C TYR A 137 -4.37 6.62 -7.58
N ASP A 138 -5.66 6.98 -7.52
CA ASP A 138 -6.12 8.25 -6.95
C ASP A 138 -5.79 8.36 -5.44
N LEU A 139 -5.78 7.25 -4.70
CA LEU A 139 -5.34 7.21 -3.30
C LEU A 139 -3.86 7.57 -3.19
N ILE A 140 -2.99 6.90 -3.97
CA ILE A 140 -1.53 7.14 -3.95
C ILE A 140 -1.23 8.56 -4.41
N ARG A 141 -1.90 9.03 -5.46
CA ARG A 141 -1.78 10.41 -5.94
C ARG A 141 -2.18 11.41 -4.85
N GLY A 142 -3.33 11.22 -4.22
CA GLY A 142 -3.79 12.10 -3.14
C GLY A 142 -2.85 12.11 -1.93
N PHE A 143 -2.23 10.97 -1.60
CA PHE A 143 -1.18 10.90 -0.60
C PHE A 143 0.05 11.71 -1.03
N GLY A 144 0.46 11.59 -2.29
CA GLY A 144 1.59 12.32 -2.87
C GLY A 144 1.37 13.83 -2.91
N GLU A 145 0.16 14.28 -3.27
CA GLU A 145 -0.20 15.71 -3.27
C GLU A 145 -0.11 16.34 -1.85
N LEU A 146 -0.31 15.53 -0.81
CA LEU A 146 -0.25 15.98 0.58
C LEU A 146 1.14 15.88 1.21
N THR A 147 2.02 15.00 0.70
CA THR A 147 3.30 14.67 1.35
C THR A 147 4.53 14.97 0.50
N GLY A 148 4.36 15.11 -0.81
CA GLY A 148 5.44 15.14 -1.80
C GLY A 148 5.92 13.75 -2.26
N GLU A 149 5.47 12.64 -1.61
CA GLU A 149 5.91 11.29 -1.92
C GLU A 149 4.76 10.44 -2.48
N TYR A 150 4.80 10.15 -3.79
CA TYR A 150 3.75 9.44 -4.55
C TYR A 150 3.87 7.92 -4.42
N VAL A 151 4.05 7.44 -3.19
CA VAL A 151 4.25 6.04 -2.86
C VAL A 151 3.60 5.72 -1.52
N VAL A 152 3.02 4.54 -1.39
CA VAL A 152 2.47 4.02 -0.13
C VAL A 152 3.02 2.62 0.15
N LEU A 153 3.12 2.25 1.42
CA LEU A 153 3.40 0.88 1.83
C LEU A 153 2.15 0.03 1.58
N ASN A 154 2.31 -1.08 0.85
CA ASN A 154 1.25 -2.02 0.50
C ASN A 154 1.58 -3.43 0.97
N THR A 155 0.65 -4.07 1.67
CA THR A 155 0.73 -5.48 2.05
C THR A 155 -0.64 -6.15 1.98
N SER A 156 -0.67 -7.48 1.96
CA SER A 156 -1.91 -8.27 1.86
C SER A 156 -2.87 -8.02 3.03
N PHE A 157 -4.17 -8.01 2.74
CA PHE A 157 -5.21 -7.86 3.77
C PHE A 157 -5.49 -9.22 4.44
N ASN A 158 -4.60 -9.61 5.32
CA ASN A 158 -4.72 -10.79 6.18
C ASN A 158 -3.85 -10.62 7.42
N VAL A 159 -4.10 -11.43 8.43
CA VAL A 159 -3.21 -11.63 9.59
C VAL A 159 -2.41 -12.92 9.42
N LYS A 160 -1.51 -13.22 10.38
CA LYS A 160 -0.66 -14.42 10.34
C LYS A 160 -1.51 -15.69 10.32
N GLY A 161 -1.23 -16.58 9.37
CA GLY A 161 -1.89 -17.89 9.25
C GLY A 161 -3.21 -17.85 8.50
N GLU A 162 -3.70 -16.70 8.11
CA GLU A 162 -4.94 -16.56 7.35
C GLU A 162 -4.70 -16.25 5.87
N PRO A 163 -5.56 -16.70 4.97
CA PRO A 163 -5.55 -16.28 3.58
C PRO A 163 -5.94 -14.79 3.46
N ILE A 164 -5.70 -14.21 2.28
CA ILE A 164 -6.19 -12.86 1.97
C ILE A 164 -7.72 -12.84 2.05
N VAL A 165 -8.28 -11.80 2.67
CA VAL A 165 -9.73 -11.60 2.82
C VAL A 165 -10.40 -11.64 1.45
N GLN A 166 -11.36 -12.52 1.27
CA GLN A 166 -12.10 -12.67 0.01
C GLN A 166 -13.39 -11.84 0.00
N HIS A 167 -14.11 -11.85 1.11
CA HIS A 167 -15.41 -11.20 1.28
C HIS A 167 -15.38 -10.16 2.38
N PRO A 168 -16.23 -9.13 2.30
CA PRO A 168 -16.39 -8.12 3.36
C PRO A 168 -16.90 -8.71 4.67
#